data_04c2d91b60c2004bb9da4a21651e480a
#
_entry.id   04c2d91b60c2004bb9da4a21651e480a
#
_cell.length_a   1.000
_cell.length_b   1.000
_cell.length_c   1.000
_cell.angle_alpha   90.00
_cell.angle_beta   90.00
_cell.angle_gamma   90.00
#
_symmetry.space_group_name_H-M   'P 1'
#
loop_
_entity.id
_entity.type
_entity.pdbx_description
1 polymer ?
#
loop_
_entity_poly.entity_id
_entity_poly.type
_entity_poly.pdbx_seq_one_letter_code
_entity_poly.pdbx_strand_id
1 'polypeptide(L)'
;GLGDVYKRQILQLLAICDISNRKRRQTGLERQKDKILIVDDVELNRAILCELFAGDYEILEADNGKTAVDLMEQYHEEIAIVLMDIVMPIMDGLEALEIMNGKGLTEKTPIFLITAESSNDAISKGFRLGVVDVVLKPFNPDNICQRVNNIIELYRYRYKLEKLVQEQMTKIEKQNEQLRNFNVAMIDTLSTIVEFRDCESGQHVQRIRQLTKIMLKELGRQNAEYKMSDKTIEDISMAAALHDIGKIAIPDYILNKPGRLTAEEFAIMKEHTLYGCEILESIDSLKQNKEQYRYHYNICRWHHEKWDGSGYPDGLIGKEIPIYAQIVSLADCYDALTSVRCYKGAFTHEESVQMIEKGECGAFSPDLLQCFLKIAPGLPEILQSDDGLPAVVYHYQHPNTEKFSGKKCYSCDMDKNSRVARLLEIEREKQKALFAMSGDIIFDYVLEKDLIIFSDEYK
;
A
#
# COMPACT_ATOMS: atom_id res chain seq x y z
N GLY A 1 -62.89 32.29 -20.26
CA GLY A 1 -61.72 32.89 -20.89
C GLY A 1 -60.47 32.05 -20.67
N LEU A 2 -59.37 32.44 -21.27
CA LEU A 2 -58.08 31.76 -21.16
C LEU A 2 -57.64 31.48 -19.70
N GLY A 3 -58.00 32.34 -18.74
CA GLY A 3 -57.67 32.16 -17.29
C GLY A 3 -58.39 30.98 -16.63
N ASP A 4 -59.54 30.52 -17.09
CA ASP A 4 -60.28 29.41 -16.54
C ASP A 4 -59.76 28.05 -17.01
N VAL A 5 -59.17 28.03 -18.23
CA VAL A 5 -58.51 26.81 -18.75
C VAL A 5 -57.21 26.58 -17.94
N TYR A 6 -56.44 27.62 -17.68
CA TYR A 6 -55.22 27.54 -16.87
C TYR A 6 -55.51 27.18 -15.42
N LYS A 7 -56.52 27.73 -14.79
CA LYS A 7 -56.95 27.33 -13.42
C LYS A 7 -57.33 25.88 -13.31
N ARG A 8 -58.05 25.33 -14.32
CA ARG A 8 -58.40 23.90 -14.34
C ARG A 8 -57.21 22.99 -14.54
N GLN A 9 -56.23 23.42 -15.36
CA GLN A 9 -54.99 22.69 -15.53
C GLN A 9 -54.18 22.67 -14.23
N ILE A 10 -54.06 23.79 -13.52
CA ILE A 10 -53.37 23.88 -12.23
C ILE A 10 -54.06 22.99 -11.17
N LEU A 11 -55.37 22.94 -11.09
CA LEU A 11 -56.11 22.10 -10.15
C LEU A 11 -55.96 20.59 -10.46
N GLN A 12 -55.92 20.21 -11.73
CA GLN A 12 -55.59 18.82 -12.14
C GLN A 12 -54.14 18.43 -11.78
N LEU A 13 -53.18 19.35 -11.93
CA LEU A 13 -51.79 19.15 -11.57
C LEU A 13 -51.60 18.95 -10.06
N LEU A 14 -52.28 19.70 -9.23
CA LEU A 14 -52.27 19.55 -7.76
C LEU A 14 -52.76 18.16 -7.31
N ALA A 15 -53.79 17.63 -7.97
CA ALA A 15 -54.35 16.33 -7.64
C ALA A 15 -53.40 15.17 -8.03
N ILE A 16 -52.64 15.30 -9.13
CA ILE A 16 -51.67 14.31 -9.61
C ILE A 16 -50.40 14.30 -8.74
N CYS A 17 -49.90 15.49 -8.36
CA CYS A 17 -48.75 15.62 -7.44
C CYS A 17 -49.01 14.96 -6.08
N ASP A 18 -50.22 15.05 -5.55
CA ASP A 18 -50.57 14.47 -4.23
C ASP A 18 -50.54 12.93 -4.24
N ILE A 19 -50.89 12.31 -5.39
CA ILE A 19 -50.84 10.85 -5.56
C ILE A 19 -49.36 10.35 -5.69
N SER A 20 -48.52 11.06 -6.42
CA SER A 20 -47.08 10.75 -6.56
C SER A 20 -46.35 10.89 -5.25
N ASN A 21 -46.61 11.94 -4.46
CA ASN A 21 -46.00 12.18 -3.16
C ASN A 21 -46.37 11.13 -2.11
N ARG A 22 -47.57 10.59 -2.11
CA ARG A 22 -47.98 9.48 -1.21
C ARG A 22 -47.23 8.17 -1.45
N LYS A 23 -46.88 7.83 -2.68
CA LYS A 23 -46.07 6.64 -3.01
C LYS A 23 -44.63 6.76 -2.58
N ARG A 24 -44.02 7.96 -2.61
CA ARG A 24 -42.60 8.20 -2.28
C ARG A 24 -42.30 8.33 -0.78
N ARG A 25 -43.30 8.68 0.06
CA ARG A 25 -43.13 8.78 1.54
C ARG A 25 -42.89 7.45 2.25
N GLN A 26 -43.03 6.32 1.56
CA GLN A 26 -42.84 4.96 2.15
C GLN A 26 -41.39 4.43 2.12
N THR A 27 -40.47 5.08 1.44
CA THR A 27 -39.04 4.68 1.44
C THR A 27 -38.25 5.61 2.35
N GLY A 28 -38.07 5.23 3.61
CA GLY A 28 -37.44 6.00 4.69
C GLY A 28 -35.94 6.33 4.50
N LEU A 29 -35.55 6.96 3.38
CA LEU A 29 -34.25 7.56 3.17
C LEU A 29 -34.31 9.02 3.63
N GLU A 30 -33.52 9.39 4.63
CA GLU A 30 -33.27 10.79 4.98
C GLU A 30 -32.88 11.57 3.72
N ARG A 31 -33.77 12.47 3.29
CA ARG A 31 -33.57 13.34 2.14
C ARG A 31 -32.78 14.56 2.58
N GLN A 32 -31.57 14.67 2.13
CA GLN A 32 -30.91 15.95 2.01
C GLN A 32 -31.76 16.81 1.06
N LYS A 33 -32.19 18.01 1.45
CA LYS A 33 -32.96 18.92 0.60
C LYS A 33 -32.04 19.40 -0.52
N ASP A 34 -32.18 18.83 -1.70
CA ASP A 34 -31.44 19.27 -2.87
C ASP A 34 -32.18 20.47 -3.50
N LYS A 35 -31.42 21.40 -4.07
CA LYS A 35 -31.94 22.59 -4.73
C LYS A 35 -32.11 22.36 -6.23
N ILE A 36 -33.13 22.95 -6.82
CA ILE A 36 -33.29 23.08 -8.28
C ILE A 36 -33.13 24.54 -8.65
N LEU A 37 -32.24 24.84 -9.58
CA LEU A 37 -32.12 26.18 -10.16
C LEU A 37 -32.99 26.28 -11.42
N ILE A 38 -33.97 27.17 -11.40
CA ILE A 38 -34.88 27.43 -12.52
C ILE A 38 -34.53 28.79 -13.10
N VAL A 39 -34.20 28.79 -14.41
CA VAL A 39 -33.74 29.96 -15.13
C VAL A 39 -34.62 30.21 -16.36
N ASP A 40 -35.43 31.27 -16.34
CA ASP A 40 -36.34 31.65 -17.41
C ASP A 40 -36.65 33.16 -17.24
N ASP A 41 -36.67 33.94 -18.28
CA ASP A 41 -36.97 35.40 -18.21
C ASP A 41 -38.46 35.68 -17.97
N VAL A 42 -39.33 34.73 -18.32
CA VAL A 42 -40.78 34.88 -18.19
C VAL A 42 -41.23 34.37 -16.82
N GLU A 43 -41.70 35.25 -15.94
CA GLU A 43 -42.17 34.95 -14.58
C GLU A 43 -43.21 33.83 -14.52
N LEU A 44 -44.13 33.77 -15.48
CA LEU A 44 -45.13 32.71 -15.54
C LEU A 44 -44.52 31.32 -15.75
N ASN A 45 -43.49 31.21 -16.59
CA ASN A 45 -42.80 29.94 -16.83
C ASN A 45 -42.07 29.49 -15.59
N ARG A 46 -41.38 30.40 -14.89
CA ARG A 46 -40.72 30.08 -13.59
C ARG A 46 -41.74 29.62 -12.59
N ALA A 47 -42.87 30.33 -12.42
CA ALA A 47 -43.91 29.97 -11.48
C ALA A 47 -44.49 28.55 -11.72
N ILE A 48 -44.70 28.18 -12.99
CA ILE A 48 -45.15 26.82 -13.34
C ILE A 48 -44.12 25.77 -12.94
N LEU A 49 -42.85 25.97 -13.24
CA LEU A 49 -41.78 25.03 -12.88
C LEU A 49 -41.57 24.97 -11.35
N CYS A 50 -41.65 26.12 -10.66
CA CYS A 50 -41.57 26.16 -9.21
C CYS A 50 -42.69 25.33 -8.58
N GLU A 51 -43.95 25.49 -9.01
CA GLU A 51 -45.07 24.70 -8.50
C GLU A 51 -44.90 23.19 -8.71
N LEU A 52 -44.29 22.79 -9.84
CA LEU A 52 -44.04 21.37 -10.16
C LEU A 52 -43.00 20.71 -9.22
N PHE A 53 -42.00 21.48 -8.73
CA PHE A 53 -40.88 20.90 -8.00
C PHE A 53 -40.77 21.33 -6.54
N ALA A 54 -41.46 22.39 -6.10
CA ALA A 54 -41.40 22.93 -4.72
C ALA A 54 -41.83 21.94 -3.64
N GLY A 55 -42.59 20.90 -3.98
CA GLY A 55 -42.98 19.83 -3.04
C GLY A 55 -41.83 18.92 -2.61
N ASP A 56 -40.81 18.75 -3.46
CA ASP A 56 -39.72 17.80 -3.29
C ASP A 56 -38.34 18.46 -3.19
N TYR A 57 -38.19 19.71 -3.66
CA TYR A 57 -36.90 20.43 -3.77
C TYR A 57 -37.03 21.88 -3.28
N GLU A 58 -35.92 22.44 -2.82
CA GLU A 58 -35.77 23.89 -2.61
C GLU A 58 -35.50 24.56 -3.96
N ILE A 59 -36.24 25.60 -4.30
CA ILE A 59 -36.16 26.25 -5.61
C ILE A 59 -35.32 27.53 -5.50
N LEU A 60 -34.34 27.64 -6.40
CA LEU A 60 -33.63 28.86 -6.69
C LEU A 60 -34.13 29.39 -8.04
N GLU A 61 -34.40 30.70 -8.14
CA GLU A 61 -34.87 31.31 -9.37
C GLU A 61 -33.87 32.32 -9.92
N ALA A 62 -33.72 32.32 -11.23
CA ALA A 62 -33.00 33.34 -11.97
C ALA A 62 -33.82 33.78 -13.18
N ASP A 63 -33.78 35.05 -13.50
CA ASP A 63 -34.49 35.68 -14.64
C ASP A 63 -33.60 35.92 -15.87
N ASN A 64 -32.31 35.56 -15.78
CA ASN A 64 -31.33 35.67 -16.85
C ASN A 64 -30.12 34.75 -16.56
N GLY A 65 -29.28 34.54 -17.62
CA GLY A 65 -28.10 33.68 -17.53
C GLY A 65 -27.04 34.19 -16.55
N LYS A 66 -26.89 35.51 -16.37
CA LYS A 66 -25.89 36.04 -15.43
C LYS A 66 -26.23 35.71 -13.99
N THR A 67 -27.47 35.98 -13.58
CA THR A 67 -27.98 35.59 -12.25
C THR A 67 -27.85 34.09 -12.02
N ALA A 68 -28.08 33.28 -13.07
CA ALA A 68 -27.91 31.82 -13.00
C ALA A 68 -26.45 31.41 -12.72
N VAL A 69 -25.47 32.03 -13.37
CA VAL A 69 -24.04 31.81 -13.12
C VAL A 69 -23.67 32.19 -11.70
N ASP A 70 -24.12 33.33 -11.19
CA ASP A 70 -23.84 33.80 -9.84
C ASP A 70 -24.41 32.83 -8.78
N LEU A 71 -25.63 32.31 -8.98
CA LEU A 71 -26.24 31.31 -8.10
C LEU A 71 -25.53 29.96 -8.19
N MET A 72 -25.09 29.55 -9.38
CA MET A 72 -24.28 28.34 -9.54
C MET A 72 -22.93 28.45 -8.81
N GLU A 73 -22.27 29.59 -8.85
CA GLU A 73 -21.02 29.80 -8.09
C GLU A 73 -21.23 29.68 -6.59
N GLN A 74 -22.37 30.18 -6.11
CA GLN A 74 -22.69 30.17 -4.68
C GLN A 74 -23.16 28.79 -4.16
N TYR A 75 -23.94 28.04 -4.96
CA TYR A 75 -24.70 26.87 -4.49
C TYR A 75 -24.46 25.60 -5.31
N HIS A 76 -23.42 25.51 -6.17
CA HIS A 76 -23.21 24.36 -7.09
C HIS A 76 -23.16 23.01 -6.38
N GLU A 77 -22.71 22.93 -5.13
CA GLU A 77 -22.69 21.68 -4.35
C GLU A 77 -24.09 21.27 -3.81
N GLU A 78 -25.04 22.21 -3.78
CA GLU A 78 -26.40 21.97 -3.29
C GLU A 78 -27.42 21.83 -4.43
N ILE A 79 -27.05 22.26 -5.66
CA ILE A 79 -27.96 22.23 -6.81
C ILE A 79 -27.95 20.84 -7.46
N ALA A 80 -29.09 20.16 -7.46
CA ALA A 80 -29.27 18.85 -8.07
C ALA A 80 -29.39 18.88 -9.57
N ILE A 81 -29.99 19.94 -10.14
CA ILE A 81 -30.18 20.17 -11.56
C ILE A 81 -30.44 21.63 -11.85
N VAL A 82 -30.06 22.10 -13.03
CA VAL A 82 -30.43 23.42 -13.57
C VAL A 82 -31.44 23.23 -14.70
N LEU A 83 -32.58 23.87 -14.61
CA LEU A 83 -33.59 23.97 -15.68
C LEU A 83 -33.46 25.35 -16.27
N MET A 84 -33.05 25.44 -17.54
CA MET A 84 -32.64 26.73 -18.13
C MET A 84 -33.23 26.96 -19.52
N ASP A 85 -33.82 28.15 -19.72
CA ASP A 85 -34.20 28.59 -21.06
C ASP A 85 -32.96 29.03 -21.87
N ILE A 86 -33.02 28.90 -23.17
CA ILE A 86 -31.97 29.39 -24.08
C ILE A 86 -32.09 30.88 -24.28
N VAL A 87 -33.29 31.37 -24.65
CA VAL A 87 -33.50 32.75 -25.07
C VAL A 87 -33.87 33.62 -23.90
N MET A 88 -32.93 34.42 -23.41
CA MET A 88 -33.10 35.30 -22.27
C MET A 88 -32.36 36.61 -22.48
N PRO A 89 -32.82 37.74 -21.86
CA PRO A 89 -32.11 39.02 -21.91
C PRO A 89 -30.80 38.98 -21.08
N ILE A 90 -29.93 39.97 -21.34
CA ILE A 90 -28.65 40.19 -20.64
C ILE A 90 -27.58 39.13 -20.98
N MET A 91 -27.89 37.84 -20.73
CA MET A 91 -27.06 36.69 -21.04
C MET A 91 -27.97 35.51 -21.39
N ASP A 92 -27.77 34.91 -22.55
CA ASP A 92 -28.54 33.77 -22.99
C ASP A 92 -28.11 32.49 -22.26
N GLY A 93 -28.95 31.40 -22.34
CA GLY A 93 -28.68 30.16 -21.64
C GLY A 93 -27.44 29.40 -22.15
N LEU A 94 -27.09 29.54 -23.44
CA LEU A 94 -25.90 28.90 -24.01
C LEU A 94 -24.62 29.63 -23.60
N GLU A 95 -24.66 30.97 -23.54
CA GLU A 95 -23.55 31.79 -23.02
C GLU A 95 -23.31 31.51 -21.53
N ALA A 96 -24.38 31.43 -20.74
CA ALA A 96 -24.30 31.05 -19.32
C ALA A 96 -23.68 29.67 -19.14
N LEU A 97 -24.07 28.70 -19.97
CA LEU A 97 -23.54 27.34 -19.94
C LEU A 97 -22.05 27.28 -20.30
N GLU A 98 -21.61 28.07 -21.32
CA GLU A 98 -20.17 28.17 -21.65
C GLU A 98 -19.34 28.72 -20.49
N ILE A 99 -19.85 29.71 -19.76
CA ILE A 99 -19.18 30.27 -18.57
C ILE A 99 -19.17 29.22 -17.43
N MET A 100 -20.28 28.56 -17.16
CA MET A 100 -20.37 27.53 -16.12
C MET A 100 -19.41 26.36 -16.41
N ASN A 101 -19.32 25.92 -17.66
CA ASN A 101 -18.35 24.88 -18.09
C ASN A 101 -16.91 25.34 -17.92
N GLY A 102 -16.59 26.58 -18.33
CA GLY A 102 -15.25 27.14 -18.15
C GLY A 102 -14.79 27.24 -16.70
N LYS A 103 -15.73 27.30 -15.76
CA LYS A 103 -15.50 27.29 -14.30
C LYS A 103 -15.64 25.91 -13.66
N GLY A 104 -15.92 24.84 -14.43
CA GLY A 104 -16.09 23.47 -13.91
C GLY A 104 -17.37 23.26 -13.08
N LEU A 105 -18.34 24.17 -13.12
CA LEU A 105 -19.56 24.10 -12.28
C LEU A 105 -20.55 23.02 -12.75
N THR A 106 -20.43 22.58 -14.00
CA THR A 106 -21.36 21.60 -14.61
C THR A 106 -20.90 20.14 -14.47
N GLU A 107 -19.68 19.88 -13.98
CA GLU A 107 -19.14 18.52 -13.88
C GLU A 107 -20.03 17.59 -13.04
N LYS A 108 -20.61 18.12 -11.96
CA LYS A 108 -21.46 17.37 -11.00
C LYS A 108 -22.93 17.75 -11.06
N THR A 109 -23.28 18.83 -11.74
CA THR A 109 -24.64 19.38 -11.81
C THR A 109 -25.17 19.28 -13.24
N PRO A 110 -26.18 18.45 -13.54
CA PRO A 110 -26.76 18.33 -14.86
C PRO A 110 -27.51 19.60 -15.26
N ILE A 111 -27.38 19.96 -16.53
CA ILE A 111 -28.09 21.09 -17.14
C ILE A 111 -29.18 20.52 -18.07
N PHE A 112 -30.41 20.98 -17.87
CA PHE A 112 -31.58 20.62 -18.64
C PHE A 112 -32.15 21.87 -19.31
N LEU A 113 -32.22 21.90 -20.64
CA LEU A 113 -32.76 23.04 -21.34
C LEU A 113 -34.26 22.90 -21.55
N ILE A 114 -35.00 24.01 -21.36
CA ILE A 114 -36.45 24.15 -21.60
C ILE A 114 -36.67 25.38 -22.46
N THR A 115 -36.87 25.21 -23.74
CA THR A 115 -36.82 26.35 -24.66
C THR A 115 -37.94 26.35 -25.69
N ALA A 116 -38.33 27.54 -26.16
CA ALA A 116 -39.16 27.71 -27.34
C ALA A 116 -38.35 27.68 -28.65
N GLU A 117 -37.04 27.81 -28.57
CA GLU A 117 -36.10 27.76 -29.69
C GLU A 117 -36.04 26.36 -30.27
N SER A 118 -36.47 26.20 -31.51
CA SER A 118 -36.54 24.89 -32.19
C SER A 118 -35.45 24.72 -33.24
N SER A 119 -34.49 25.66 -33.33
CA SER A 119 -33.39 25.54 -34.29
C SER A 119 -32.48 24.38 -33.94
N ASN A 120 -32.22 23.55 -34.95
CA ASN A 120 -31.32 22.42 -34.79
C ASN A 120 -29.91 22.84 -34.36
N ASP A 121 -29.48 24.04 -34.72
CA ASP A 121 -28.14 24.57 -34.39
C ASP A 121 -28.02 24.90 -32.89
N ALA A 122 -29.01 25.59 -32.30
CA ALA A 122 -29.02 25.90 -30.88
C ALA A 122 -29.08 24.64 -30.00
N ILE A 123 -29.96 23.70 -30.33
CA ILE A 123 -30.07 22.42 -29.65
C ILE A 123 -28.77 21.59 -29.74
N SER A 124 -28.20 21.53 -30.96
CA SER A 124 -26.92 20.83 -31.19
C SER A 124 -25.76 21.47 -30.44
N LYS A 125 -25.77 22.82 -30.34
CA LYS A 125 -24.78 23.54 -29.52
C LYS A 125 -24.93 23.20 -28.03
N GLY A 126 -26.15 23.16 -27.49
CA GLY A 126 -26.45 22.75 -26.14
C GLY A 126 -25.88 21.38 -25.82
N PHE A 127 -26.15 20.36 -26.65
CA PHE A 127 -25.60 19.00 -26.44
C PHE A 127 -24.06 18.97 -26.52
N ARG A 128 -23.42 19.73 -27.42
CA ARG A 128 -21.95 19.84 -27.47
C ARG A 128 -21.37 20.48 -26.21
N LEU A 129 -22.11 21.37 -25.56
CA LEU A 129 -21.77 21.98 -24.28
C LEU A 129 -22.07 21.07 -23.05
N GLY A 130 -22.58 19.85 -23.26
CA GLY A 130 -22.78 18.90 -22.19
C GLY A 130 -24.18 18.94 -21.54
N VAL A 131 -25.17 19.56 -22.18
CA VAL A 131 -26.56 19.50 -21.72
C VAL A 131 -27.04 18.06 -21.76
N VAL A 132 -27.70 17.64 -20.67
CA VAL A 132 -28.16 16.25 -20.52
C VAL A 132 -29.41 15.98 -21.32
N ASP A 133 -30.29 16.98 -21.42
CA ASP A 133 -31.56 16.84 -22.15
C ASP A 133 -32.14 18.20 -22.52
N VAL A 134 -33.05 18.21 -23.52
CA VAL A 134 -33.73 19.39 -24.02
C VAL A 134 -35.22 19.12 -24.18
N VAL A 135 -36.06 20.04 -23.71
CA VAL A 135 -37.51 20.01 -23.90
C VAL A 135 -38.00 21.30 -24.56
N LEU A 136 -38.82 21.13 -25.60
CA LEU A 136 -39.41 22.26 -26.28
C LEU A 136 -40.71 22.71 -25.57
N LYS A 137 -40.91 24.05 -25.51
CA LYS A 137 -42.17 24.66 -25.05
C LYS A 137 -43.17 24.66 -26.24
N PRO A 138 -44.47 24.40 -25.98
CA PRO A 138 -45.10 24.04 -24.69
C PRO A 138 -44.82 22.60 -24.30
N PHE A 139 -44.57 22.33 -23.03
CA PHE A 139 -44.24 21.01 -22.50
C PHE A 139 -45.42 20.41 -21.69
N ASN A 140 -45.43 19.10 -21.61
CA ASN A 140 -46.29 18.37 -20.69
C ASN A 140 -45.66 18.29 -19.30
N PRO A 141 -46.33 18.78 -18.22
CA PRO A 141 -45.78 18.79 -16.85
C PRO A 141 -45.37 17.43 -16.34
N ASP A 142 -46.17 16.36 -16.57
CA ASP A 142 -45.84 15.03 -16.09
C ASP A 142 -44.55 14.49 -16.75
N ASN A 143 -44.40 14.76 -18.04
CA ASN A 143 -43.23 14.31 -18.80
C ASN A 143 -41.97 15.02 -18.30
N ILE A 144 -42.01 16.34 -18.05
CA ILE A 144 -40.85 17.09 -17.55
C ILE A 144 -40.47 16.64 -16.15
N CYS A 145 -41.46 16.46 -15.25
CA CYS A 145 -41.23 15.95 -13.91
C CYS A 145 -40.54 14.58 -13.91
N GLN A 146 -40.99 13.66 -14.78
CA GLN A 146 -40.43 12.32 -14.89
C GLN A 146 -38.98 12.38 -15.43
N ARG A 147 -38.71 13.17 -16.48
CA ARG A 147 -37.37 13.32 -17.08
C ARG A 147 -36.38 13.94 -16.11
N VAL A 148 -36.76 15.04 -15.44
CA VAL A 148 -35.94 15.72 -14.44
C VAL A 148 -35.59 14.81 -13.27
N ASN A 149 -36.59 14.13 -12.72
CA ASN A 149 -36.37 13.19 -11.61
C ASN A 149 -35.45 12.03 -12.00
N ASN A 150 -35.62 11.46 -13.21
CA ASN A 150 -34.73 10.39 -13.69
C ASN A 150 -33.28 10.88 -13.82
N ILE A 151 -33.05 12.11 -14.30
CA ILE A 151 -31.73 12.69 -14.41
C ILE A 151 -31.12 12.91 -13.02
N ILE A 152 -31.88 13.50 -12.08
CA ILE A 152 -31.40 13.71 -10.71
C ILE A 152 -31.04 12.37 -10.05
N GLU A 153 -31.89 11.34 -10.20
CA GLU A 153 -31.59 9.99 -9.65
C GLU A 153 -30.33 9.40 -10.28
N LEU A 154 -30.16 9.50 -11.59
CA LEU A 154 -28.96 9.01 -12.29
C LEU A 154 -27.70 9.66 -11.76
N TYR A 155 -27.69 11.00 -11.61
CA TYR A 155 -26.52 11.73 -11.09
C TYR A 155 -26.25 11.43 -9.63
N ARG A 156 -27.27 11.22 -8.78
CA ARG A 156 -27.13 10.77 -7.40
C ARG A 156 -26.49 9.37 -7.31
N TYR A 157 -26.96 8.44 -8.16
CA TYR A 157 -26.37 7.10 -8.21
C TYR A 157 -24.92 7.14 -8.68
N ARG A 158 -24.62 7.93 -9.70
CA ARG A 158 -23.26 8.13 -10.20
C ARG A 158 -22.33 8.67 -9.10
N TYR A 159 -22.73 9.74 -8.43
CA TYR A 159 -21.95 10.33 -7.33
C TYR A 159 -21.73 9.34 -6.17
N LYS A 160 -22.77 8.61 -5.78
CA LYS A 160 -22.67 7.59 -4.74
C LYS A 160 -21.73 6.45 -5.13
N LEU A 161 -21.76 6.04 -6.41
CA LEU A 161 -20.87 5.01 -6.93
C LEU A 161 -19.42 5.49 -6.97
N GLU A 162 -19.17 6.72 -7.45
CA GLU A 162 -17.84 7.33 -7.47
C GLU A 162 -17.24 7.41 -6.05
N LYS A 163 -18.03 7.84 -5.08
CA LYS A 163 -17.61 7.86 -3.66
C LYS A 163 -17.28 6.47 -3.12
N LEU A 164 -18.13 5.48 -3.40
CA LEU A 164 -17.91 4.10 -2.98
C LEU A 164 -16.64 3.51 -3.60
N VAL A 165 -16.40 3.77 -4.89
CA VAL A 165 -15.18 3.34 -5.59
C VAL A 165 -13.95 3.95 -4.91
N GLN A 166 -13.97 5.25 -4.61
CA GLN A 166 -12.87 5.92 -3.94
C GLN A 166 -12.59 5.35 -2.53
N GLU A 167 -13.64 5.09 -1.75
CA GLU A 167 -13.52 4.44 -0.44
C GLU A 167 -12.92 3.04 -0.55
N GLN A 168 -13.35 2.23 -1.55
CA GLN A 168 -12.79 0.89 -1.78
C GLN A 168 -11.33 0.95 -2.24
N MET A 169 -10.95 1.89 -3.11
CA MET A 169 -9.55 2.07 -3.53
C MET A 169 -8.65 2.38 -2.33
N THR A 170 -9.03 3.33 -1.49
CA THR A 170 -8.28 3.67 -0.28
C THR A 170 -8.15 2.48 0.68
N LYS A 171 -9.22 1.67 0.82
CA LYS A 171 -9.18 0.46 1.63
C LYS A 171 -8.23 -0.59 1.07
N ILE A 172 -8.26 -0.81 -0.25
CA ILE A 172 -7.37 -1.76 -0.94
C ILE A 172 -5.90 -1.31 -0.79
N GLU A 173 -5.60 -0.03 -0.95
CA GLU A 173 -4.25 0.51 -0.77
C GLU A 173 -3.74 0.23 0.65
N LYS A 174 -4.55 0.52 1.66
CA LYS A 174 -4.21 0.25 3.06
C LYS A 174 -4.00 -1.24 3.34
N GLN A 175 -4.85 -2.12 2.79
CA GLN A 175 -4.71 -3.56 2.94
C GLN A 175 -3.44 -4.08 2.24
N ASN A 176 -3.11 -3.56 1.07
CA ASN A 176 -1.88 -3.92 0.36
C ASN A 176 -0.63 -3.51 1.14
N GLU A 177 -0.64 -2.33 1.75
CA GLU A 177 0.47 -1.89 2.61
C GLU A 177 0.60 -2.78 3.86
N GLN A 178 -0.50 -3.10 4.52
CA GLN A 178 -0.49 -4.03 5.66
C GLN A 178 0.04 -5.41 5.29
N LEU A 179 -0.41 -5.96 4.15
CA LEU A 179 0.06 -7.25 3.66
C LEU A 179 1.55 -7.22 3.33
N ARG A 180 2.04 -6.13 2.74
CA ARG A 180 3.47 -5.94 2.46
C ARG A 180 4.29 -5.93 3.75
N ASN A 181 3.88 -5.16 4.75
CA ASN A 181 4.55 -5.08 6.04
C ASN A 181 4.55 -6.43 6.76
N PHE A 182 3.44 -7.16 6.69
CA PHE A 182 3.33 -8.51 7.21
C PHE A 182 4.30 -9.48 6.54
N ASN A 183 4.39 -9.48 5.21
CA ASN A 183 5.33 -10.34 4.48
C ASN A 183 6.79 -10.04 4.84
N VAL A 184 7.14 -8.76 4.98
CA VAL A 184 8.48 -8.35 5.45
C VAL A 184 8.76 -8.92 6.84
N ALA A 185 7.85 -8.74 7.78
CA ALA A 185 8.01 -9.24 9.14
C ALA A 185 8.12 -10.77 9.20
N MET A 186 7.35 -11.49 8.37
CA MET A 186 7.46 -12.95 8.25
C MET A 186 8.83 -13.38 7.74
N ILE A 187 9.33 -12.76 6.69
CA ILE A 187 10.65 -13.08 6.12
C ILE A 187 11.72 -12.82 7.17
N ASP A 188 11.71 -11.67 7.84
CA ASP A 188 12.67 -11.32 8.88
C ASP A 188 12.60 -12.33 10.04
N THR A 189 11.41 -12.74 10.45
CA THR A 189 11.22 -13.74 11.52
C THR A 189 11.79 -15.10 11.12
N LEU A 190 11.48 -15.59 9.92
CA LEU A 190 11.99 -16.88 9.44
C LEU A 190 13.51 -16.88 9.33
N SER A 191 14.08 -15.83 8.78
CA SER A 191 15.55 -15.67 8.67
C SER A 191 16.19 -15.62 10.05
N THR A 192 15.63 -14.86 10.98
CA THR A 192 16.09 -14.78 12.37
C THR A 192 16.05 -16.14 13.06
N ILE A 193 15.02 -16.99 12.82
CA ILE A 193 14.96 -18.34 13.39
C ILE A 193 16.13 -19.22 12.88
N VAL A 194 16.50 -19.09 11.62
CA VAL A 194 17.64 -19.82 11.05
C VAL A 194 18.95 -19.34 11.70
N GLU A 195 19.13 -18.03 11.83
CA GLU A 195 20.31 -17.42 12.44
C GLU A 195 20.46 -17.74 13.94
N PHE A 196 19.36 -17.86 14.68
CA PHE A 196 19.40 -18.33 16.07
C PHE A 196 20.06 -19.71 16.23
N ARG A 197 19.97 -20.56 15.20
CA ARG A 197 20.69 -21.85 15.21
C ARG A 197 22.19 -21.69 15.00
N ASP A 198 22.62 -20.66 14.27
CA ASP A 198 24.03 -20.38 13.94
C ASP A 198 24.72 -19.43 14.95
N CYS A 199 24.10 -19.19 16.12
CA CYS A 199 24.57 -18.23 17.11
C CYS A 199 24.81 -16.80 16.56
N GLU A 200 24.18 -16.44 15.47
CA GLU A 200 24.21 -15.08 14.94
C GLU A 200 23.12 -14.21 15.59
N SER A 201 23.32 -12.91 15.61
CA SER A 201 22.34 -11.98 16.19
C SER A 201 21.20 -11.73 15.19
N GLY A 202 19.94 -11.75 15.62
CA GLY A 202 18.79 -11.46 14.75
C GLY A 202 18.79 -10.09 14.07
N GLN A 203 19.79 -9.26 14.34
CA GLN A 203 20.04 -7.99 13.64
C GLN A 203 20.83 -8.16 12.34
N HIS A 204 21.47 -9.32 12.11
CA HIS A 204 22.24 -9.60 10.91
C HIS A 204 21.38 -9.44 9.65
N VAL A 205 20.23 -10.07 9.58
CA VAL A 205 19.29 -9.99 8.42
C VAL A 205 18.95 -8.55 8.08
N GLN A 206 18.64 -7.73 9.09
CA GLN A 206 18.28 -6.33 8.88
C GLN A 206 19.46 -5.53 8.32
N ARG A 207 20.67 -5.76 8.83
CA ARG A 207 21.88 -5.09 8.34
C ARG A 207 22.23 -5.52 6.92
N ILE A 208 22.11 -6.82 6.57
CA ILE A 208 22.30 -7.31 5.19
C ILE A 208 21.31 -6.66 4.22
N ARG A 209 20.03 -6.59 4.58
CA ARG A 209 19.00 -5.93 3.76
C ARG A 209 19.32 -4.46 3.53
N GLN A 210 19.70 -3.76 4.58
CA GLN A 210 20.00 -2.33 4.53
C GLN A 210 21.25 -2.06 3.70
N LEU A 211 22.33 -2.81 3.92
CA LEU A 211 23.55 -2.72 3.12
C LEU A 211 23.27 -3.00 1.64
N THR A 212 22.54 -4.09 1.33
CA THR A 212 22.15 -4.42 -0.04
C THR A 212 21.42 -3.26 -0.71
N LYS A 213 20.47 -2.65 -0.01
CA LYS A 213 19.67 -1.52 -0.51
C LYS A 213 20.51 -0.28 -0.78
N ILE A 214 21.43 0.06 0.13
CA ILE A 214 22.33 1.21 -0.01
C ILE A 214 23.27 0.98 -1.19
N MET A 215 23.88 -0.21 -1.30
CA MET A 215 24.84 -0.52 -2.35
C MET A 215 24.18 -0.54 -3.73
N LEU A 216 22.97 -1.12 -3.88
CA LEU A 216 22.20 -1.08 -5.13
C LEU A 216 21.91 0.35 -5.58
N LYS A 217 21.46 1.21 -4.66
CA LYS A 217 21.17 2.62 -4.97
C LYS A 217 22.43 3.38 -5.40
N GLU A 218 23.53 3.20 -4.68
CA GLU A 218 24.76 3.89 -5.00
C GLU A 218 25.39 3.38 -6.29
N LEU A 219 25.38 2.07 -6.54
CA LEU A 219 25.90 1.48 -7.76
C LEU A 219 25.11 1.97 -9.00
N GLY A 220 23.77 2.07 -8.90
CA GLY A 220 22.92 2.64 -9.94
C GLY A 220 23.11 4.14 -10.17
N ARG A 221 23.66 4.89 -9.19
CA ARG A 221 24.07 6.29 -9.37
C ARG A 221 25.42 6.42 -10.09
N GLN A 222 26.33 5.48 -9.86
CA GLN A 222 27.65 5.50 -10.46
C GLN A 222 27.65 4.98 -11.90
N ASN A 223 26.83 3.96 -12.19
CA ASN A 223 26.78 3.32 -13.50
C ASN A 223 25.32 3.06 -13.91
N ALA A 224 24.92 3.63 -15.05
CA ALA A 224 23.56 3.50 -15.59
C ALA A 224 23.17 2.06 -15.93
N GLU A 225 24.15 1.15 -16.19
CA GLU A 225 23.93 -0.27 -16.41
C GLU A 225 23.24 -0.95 -15.21
N TYR A 226 23.55 -0.50 -13.99
CA TYR A 226 23.02 -1.05 -12.74
C TYR A 226 21.82 -0.27 -12.18
N LYS A 227 21.27 0.68 -12.94
CA LYS A 227 20.12 1.46 -12.49
C LYS A 227 18.86 0.60 -12.43
N MET A 228 18.29 0.48 -11.26
CA MET A 228 17.09 -0.31 -10.97
C MET A 228 15.95 0.57 -10.44
N SER A 229 14.71 0.10 -10.57
CA SER A 229 13.56 0.74 -9.92
C SER A 229 13.61 0.55 -8.41
N ASP A 230 12.97 1.47 -7.64
CA ASP A 230 12.87 1.32 -6.17
C ASP A 230 12.18 0.00 -5.80
N LYS A 231 11.19 -0.45 -6.58
CA LYS A 231 10.55 -1.74 -6.40
C LYS A 231 11.53 -2.90 -6.56
N THR A 232 12.35 -2.89 -7.61
CA THR A 232 13.37 -3.92 -7.87
C THR A 232 14.40 -3.96 -6.73
N ILE A 233 14.85 -2.79 -6.27
CA ILE A 233 15.78 -2.68 -5.13
C ILE A 233 15.16 -3.29 -3.86
N GLU A 234 13.88 -3.02 -3.60
CA GLU A 234 13.17 -3.60 -2.46
C GLU A 234 13.04 -5.12 -2.58
N ASP A 235 12.64 -5.63 -3.76
CA ASP A 235 12.51 -7.07 -4.01
C ASP A 235 13.85 -7.81 -3.81
N ILE A 236 14.97 -7.24 -4.27
CA ILE A 236 16.31 -7.79 -4.07
C ILE A 236 16.71 -7.73 -2.59
N SER A 237 16.43 -6.63 -1.91
CA SER A 237 16.77 -6.48 -0.50
C SER A 237 15.99 -7.47 0.38
N MET A 238 14.74 -7.77 0.03
CA MET A 238 13.97 -8.84 0.67
C MET A 238 14.54 -10.23 0.39
N ALA A 239 14.98 -10.46 -0.84
CA ALA A 239 15.62 -11.74 -1.20
C ALA A 239 16.95 -11.95 -0.44
N ALA A 240 17.70 -10.89 -0.17
CA ALA A 240 18.93 -10.94 0.61
C ALA A 240 18.73 -11.47 2.05
N ALA A 241 17.55 -11.23 2.63
CA ALA A 241 17.22 -11.74 3.96
C ALA A 241 17.23 -13.28 4.05
N LEU A 242 16.96 -13.97 2.94
CA LEU A 242 16.85 -15.42 2.87
C LEU A 242 18.11 -16.10 2.30
N HIS A 243 19.24 -15.38 2.13
CA HIS A 243 20.43 -15.95 1.52
C HIS A 243 20.90 -17.24 2.19
N ASP A 244 20.77 -17.34 3.49
CA ASP A 244 21.22 -18.42 4.35
C ASP A 244 20.11 -19.40 4.80
N ILE A 245 18.91 -19.35 4.21
CA ILE A 245 17.77 -20.18 4.63
C ILE A 245 18.09 -21.68 4.62
N GLY A 246 18.99 -22.12 3.74
CA GLY A 246 19.42 -23.51 3.64
C GLY A 246 20.25 -24.00 4.83
N LYS A 247 20.76 -23.14 5.70
CA LYS A 247 21.43 -23.54 6.94
C LYS A 247 20.51 -24.36 7.86
N ILE A 248 19.19 -24.27 7.65
CA ILE A 248 18.22 -25.09 8.38
C ILE A 248 18.45 -26.61 8.19
N ALA A 249 19.00 -27.02 7.06
CA ALA A 249 19.29 -28.40 6.73
C ALA A 249 20.70 -28.88 7.21
N ILE A 250 21.55 -27.95 7.65
CA ILE A 250 22.90 -28.28 8.12
C ILE A 250 22.85 -28.88 9.54
N PRO A 251 23.52 -30.00 9.81
CA PRO A 251 23.56 -30.60 11.14
C PRO A 251 24.19 -29.67 12.18
N ASP A 252 23.63 -29.64 13.42
CA ASP A 252 24.08 -28.75 14.50
C ASP A 252 25.55 -28.96 14.90
N TYR A 253 26.06 -30.18 14.81
CA TYR A 253 27.45 -30.48 15.15
C TYR A 253 28.46 -29.87 14.16
N ILE A 254 28.02 -29.55 12.94
CA ILE A 254 28.82 -28.81 11.92
C ILE A 254 28.58 -27.32 12.07
N LEU A 255 27.29 -26.93 12.12
CA LEU A 255 26.89 -25.51 12.16
C LEU A 255 27.46 -24.80 13.40
N ASN A 256 27.41 -25.45 14.56
CA ASN A 256 27.86 -24.90 15.85
C ASN A 256 29.19 -25.48 16.33
N LYS A 257 30.03 -25.98 15.43
CA LYS A 257 31.32 -26.57 15.83
C LYS A 257 32.23 -25.53 16.44
N PRO A 258 32.74 -25.73 17.69
CA PRO A 258 33.70 -24.82 18.29
C PRO A 258 35.08 -25.01 17.63
N GLY A 259 35.39 -24.28 16.56
CA GLY A 259 36.68 -24.33 15.87
C GLY A 259 36.54 -24.42 14.34
N ARG A 260 37.66 -24.69 13.67
CA ARG A 260 37.68 -24.81 12.22
C ARG A 260 37.02 -26.13 11.77
N LEU A 261 36.21 -26.01 10.70
CA LEU A 261 35.66 -27.20 10.01
C LEU A 261 36.77 -27.97 9.32
N THR A 262 36.66 -29.30 9.26
CA THR A 262 37.49 -30.11 8.35
C THR A 262 37.05 -29.89 6.91
N ALA A 263 37.83 -30.41 5.94
CA ALA A 263 37.47 -30.29 4.54
C ALA A 263 36.14 -30.97 4.21
N GLU A 264 35.84 -32.12 4.85
CA GLU A 264 34.60 -32.86 4.69
C GLU A 264 33.43 -32.10 5.33
N GLU A 265 33.59 -31.57 6.54
CA GLU A 265 32.57 -30.76 7.21
C GLU A 265 32.29 -29.47 6.44
N PHE A 266 33.33 -28.83 5.91
CA PHE A 266 33.17 -27.63 5.07
C PHE A 266 32.45 -27.96 3.76
N ALA A 267 32.66 -29.15 3.17
CA ALA A 267 31.89 -29.59 2.02
C ALA A 267 30.39 -29.68 2.35
N ILE A 268 30.04 -30.24 3.50
CA ILE A 268 28.62 -30.28 3.97
C ILE A 268 28.11 -28.87 4.25
N MET A 269 28.91 -27.99 4.86
CA MET A 269 28.51 -26.60 5.12
C MET A 269 28.15 -25.87 3.83
N LYS A 270 28.91 -26.08 2.74
CA LYS A 270 28.63 -25.45 1.44
C LYS A 270 27.28 -25.85 0.84
N GLU A 271 26.75 -27.02 1.19
CA GLU A 271 25.45 -27.49 0.69
C GLU A 271 24.27 -26.60 1.10
N HIS A 272 24.42 -25.69 2.12
CA HIS A 272 23.33 -24.77 2.49
C HIS A 272 22.87 -23.93 1.30
N THR A 273 23.75 -23.57 0.36
CA THR A 273 23.39 -22.81 -0.86
C THR A 273 22.45 -23.62 -1.75
N LEU A 274 22.63 -24.92 -1.83
CA LEU A 274 21.79 -25.83 -2.62
C LEU A 274 20.49 -26.16 -1.88
N TYR A 275 20.56 -26.48 -0.60
CA TYR A 275 19.36 -26.73 0.24
C TYR A 275 18.43 -25.50 0.27
N GLY A 276 18.99 -24.31 0.32
CA GLY A 276 18.20 -23.09 0.20
C GLY A 276 17.45 -22.97 -1.12
N CYS A 277 18.10 -23.33 -2.23
CA CYS A 277 17.43 -23.40 -3.53
C CYS A 277 16.30 -24.42 -3.54
N GLU A 278 16.51 -25.62 -2.99
CA GLU A 278 15.47 -26.66 -2.89
C GLU A 278 14.26 -26.19 -2.07
N ILE A 279 14.50 -25.51 -0.96
CA ILE A 279 13.43 -24.89 -0.15
C ILE A 279 12.64 -23.87 -0.97
N LEU A 280 13.34 -22.96 -1.66
CA LEU A 280 12.70 -21.92 -2.49
C LEU A 280 11.93 -22.53 -3.66
N GLU A 281 12.42 -23.61 -4.26
CA GLU A 281 11.75 -24.37 -5.31
C GLU A 281 10.47 -25.06 -4.84
N SER A 282 10.32 -25.35 -3.57
CA SER A 282 9.10 -25.95 -3.01
C SER A 282 7.94 -24.95 -2.86
N ILE A 283 8.22 -23.63 -2.99
CA ILE A 283 7.24 -22.56 -2.79
C ILE A 283 6.60 -22.15 -4.12
N ASP A 284 5.46 -22.75 -4.48
CA ASP A 284 4.79 -22.48 -5.75
C ASP A 284 4.32 -21.04 -5.91
N SER A 285 3.92 -20.36 -4.84
CA SER A 285 3.50 -18.97 -4.88
C SER A 285 4.66 -18.03 -5.26
N LEU A 286 5.88 -18.33 -4.84
CA LEU A 286 7.07 -17.55 -5.19
C LEU A 286 7.40 -17.69 -6.68
N LYS A 287 7.23 -18.88 -7.25
CA LYS A 287 7.46 -19.14 -8.67
C LYS A 287 6.51 -18.41 -9.61
N GLN A 288 5.33 -18.00 -9.14
CA GLN A 288 4.39 -17.21 -9.94
C GLN A 288 4.96 -15.84 -10.33
N ASN A 289 5.80 -15.25 -9.47
CA ASN A 289 6.57 -14.06 -9.81
C ASN A 289 8.01 -14.46 -10.21
N LYS A 290 8.21 -14.75 -11.51
CA LYS A 290 9.48 -15.24 -12.05
C LYS A 290 10.68 -14.33 -11.71
N GLU A 291 10.47 -13.03 -11.61
CA GLU A 291 11.53 -12.07 -11.34
C GLU A 291 11.95 -12.11 -9.86
N GLN A 292 11.01 -12.07 -8.95
CA GLN A 292 11.28 -12.23 -7.51
C GLN A 292 11.89 -13.60 -7.21
N TYR A 293 11.34 -14.68 -7.78
CA TYR A 293 11.90 -16.03 -7.64
C TYR A 293 13.37 -16.06 -8.07
N ARG A 294 13.72 -15.46 -9.20
CA ARG A 294 15.10 -15.38 -9.70
C ARG A 294 16.04 -14.67 -8.72
N TYR A 295 15.60 -13.58 -8.06
CA TYR A 295 16.42 -12.90 -7.07
C TYR A 295 16.69 -13.79 -5.86
N HIS A 296 15.66 -14.42 -5.29
CA HIS A 296 15.81 -15.31 -4.15
C HIS A 296 16.71 -16.50 -4.47
N TYR A 297 16.44 -17.18 -5.58
CA TYR A 297 17.20 -18.35 -6.01
C TYR A 297 18.68 -18.02 -6.25
N ASN A 298 18.96 -16.98 -7.04
CA ASN A 298 20.32 -16.63 -7.40
C ASN A 298 21.13 -16.11 -6.21
N ILE A 299 20.53 -15.35 -5.31
CA ILE A 299 21.17 -14.88 -4.08
C ILE A 299 21.50 -16.09 -3.20
N CYS A 300 20.52 -16.94 -2.92
CA CYS A 300 20.72 -18.13 -2.10
C CYS A 300 21.80 -19.05 -2.66
N ARG A 301 21.84 -19.26 -3.99
CA ARG A 301 22.79 -20.12 -4.64
C ARG A 301 24.20 -19.54 -4.72
N TRP A 302 24.31 -18.21 -5.04
CA TRP A 302 25.58 -17.64 -5.48
C TRP A 302 26.15 -16.53 -4.58
N HIS A 303 25.64 -16.30 -3.40
CA HIS A 303 26.22 -15.30 -2.47
C HIS A 303 27.62 -15.68 -1.95
N HIS A 304 28.04 -16.92 -2.12
CA HIS A 304 29.41 -17.39 -1.81
C HIS A 304 30.31 -17.52 -3.04
N GLU A 305 29.83 -17.20 -4.24
CA GLU A 305 30.67 -17.09 -5.40
C GLU A 305 31.64 -15.91 -5.28
N LYS A 306 32.83 -16.04 -5.86
CA LYS A 306 33.88 -15.02 -5.83
C LYS A 306 34.24 -14.59 -7.23
N TRP A 307 34.56 -13.32 -7.41
CA TRP A 307 34.83 -12.73 -8.73
C TRP A 307 35.89 -13.48 -9.54
N ASP A 308 36.86 -14.09 -8.86
CA ASP A 308 37.96 -14.87 -9.43
C ASP A 308 37.65 -16.36 -9.71
N GLY A 309 36.43 -16.81 -9.43
CA GLY A 309 36.02 -18.20 -9.58
C GLY A 309 36.42 -19.14 -8.44
N SER A 310 37.02 -18.62 -7.37
CA SER A 310 37.39 -19.42 -6.19
C SER A 310 36.21 -19.74 -5.26
N GLY A 311 35.00 -19.25 -5.61
CA GLY A 311 33.78 -19.40 -4.82
C GLY A 311 33.12 -20.77 -4.99
N TYR A 312 31.87 -20.87 -4.50
CA TYR A 312 31.02 -22.07 -4.58
C TYR A 312 29.54 -21.65 -4.66
N PRO A 313 28.64 -22.54 -5.14
CA PRO A 313 28.80 -23.95 -5.47
C PRO A 313 29.28 -24.22 -6.93
N ASP A 314 29.08 -23.28 -7.85
CA ASP A 314 29.26 -23.50 -9.29
C ASP A 314 30.61 -23.00 -9.83
N GLY A 315 31.36 -22.21 -9.05
CA GLY A 315 32.65 -21.62 -9.45
C GLY A 315 32.52 -20.56 -10.55
N LEU A 316 31.47 -19.75 -10.50
CA LEU A 316 31.19 -18.69 -11.49
C LEU A 316 32.29 -17.62 -11.47
N ILE A 317 32.59 -17.04 -12.65
CA ILE A 317 33.67 -16.06 -12.81
C ILE A 317 33.10 -14.71 -13.28
N GLY A 318 33.50 -13.65 -12.63
CA GLY A 318 33.25 -12.29 -13.08
C GLY A 318 31.76 -11.95 -13.23
N LYS A 319 31.35 -11.53 -14.42
CA LYS A 319 29.98 -11.11 -14.72
C LYS A 319 28.97 -12.29 -14.84
N GLU A 320 29.41 -13.54 -14.76
CA GLU A 320 28.51 -14.69 -14.65
C GLU A 320 27.75 -14.65 -13.31
N ILE A 321 28.36 -14.07 -12.27
CA ILE A 321 27.72 -13.87 -10.97
C ILE A 321 26.79 -12.66 -11.06
N PRO A 322 25.47 -12.79 -10.84
CA PRO A 322 24.56 -11.66 -10.84
C PRO A 322 25.00 -10.59 -9.84
N ILE A 323 24.94 -9.31 -10.24
CA ILE A 323 25.44 -8.20 -9.42
C ILE A 323 24.81 -8.16 -8.00
N TYR A 324 23.54 -8.50 -7.89
CA TYR A 324 22.85 -8.54 -6.60
C TYR A 324 23.35 -9.66 -5.68
N ALA A 325 23.78 -10.81 -6.23
CA ALA A 325 24.42 -11.87 -5.44
C ALA A 325 25.82 -11.45 -4.96
N GLN A 326 26.59 -10.75 -5.81
CA GLN A 326 27.88 -10.17 -5.43
C GLN A 326 27.72 -9.13 -4.31
N ILE A 327 26.67 -8.28 -4.38
CA ILE A 327 26.36 -7.27 -3.35
C ILE A 327 26.06 -7.95 -2.02
N VAL A 328 25.22 -9.00 -2.01
CA VAL A 328 24.91 -9.76 -0.79
C VAL A 328 26.16 -10.44 -0.24
N SER A 329 27.02 -11.03 -1.10
CA SER A 329 28.31 -11.60 -0.69
C SER A 329 29.20 -10.58 0.04
N LEU A 330 29.27 -9.33 -0.45
CA LEU A 330 30.07 -8.29 0.16
C LEU A 330 29.41 -7.79 1.46
N ALA A 331 28.10 -7.63 1.47
CA ALA A 331 27.33 -7.22 2.64
C ALA A 331 27.49 -8.22 3.80
N ASP A 332 27.35 -9.53 3.51
CA ASP A 332 27.57 -10.60 4.46
C ASP A 332 29.01 -10.61 5.01
N CYS A 333 29.99 -10.49 4.10
CA CYS A 333 31.39 -10.40 4.48
C CYS A 333 31.67 -9.22 5.44
N TYR A 334 31.15 -8.02 5.14
CA TYR A 334 31.32 -6.84 5.99
C TYR A 334 30.66 -7.04 7.36
N ASP A 335 29.42 -7.54 7.38
CA ASP A 335 28.71 -7.80 8.63
C ASP A 335 29.40 -8.88 9.48
N ALA A 336 29.89 -9.94 8.82
CA ALA A 336 30.66 -11.00 9.50
C ALA A 336 31.97 -10.50 10.13
N LEU A 337 32.60 -9.46 9.58
CA LEU A 337 33.79 -8.86 10.16
C LEU A 337 33.47 -7.91 11.30
N THR A 338 32.42 -7.11 11.19
CA THR A 338 32.07 -6.07 12.15
C THR A 338 31.19 -6.57 13.31
N SER A 339 30.61 -7.77 13.21
CA SER A 339 29.79 -8.38 14.26
C SER A 339 30.59 -9.33 15.15
N VAL A 340 30.19 -9.39 16.44
CA VAL A 340 30.77 -10.36 17.40
C VAL A 340 30.16 -11.72 17.13
N ARG A 341 30.98 -12.72 16.79
CA ARG A 341 30.60 -14.13 16.64
C ARG A 341 31.08 -14.99 17.79
N CYS A 342 30.48 -16.15 18.02
CA CYS A 342 30.81 -17.05 19.15
C CYS A 342 32.30 -17.39 19.27
N TYR A 343 33.04 -17.34 18.15
CA TYR A 343 34.42 -17.79 18.05
C TYR A 343 35.43 -16.66 17.75
N LYS A 344 34.92 -15.41 17.50
CA LYS A 344 35.77 -14.30 17.06
C LYS A 344 35.23 -12.96 17.55
N GLY A 345 36.10 -12.11 18.10
CA GLY A 345 35.77 -10.72 18.35
C GLY A 345 35.54 -9.95 17.05
N ALA A 346 34.71 -8.91 17.10
CA ALA A 346 34.51 -8.00 15.97
C ALA A 346 35.81 -7.23 15.66
N PHE A 347 36.12 -7.06 14.38
CA PHE A 347 37.08 -6.08 13.91
C PHE A 347 36.47 -4.67 13.97
N THR A 348 37.32 -3.66 14.02
CA THR A 348 36.83 -2.29 13.83
C THR A 348 36.32 -2.08 12.42
N HIS A 349 35.52 -1.03 12.21
CA HIS A 349 35.05 -0.65 10.90
C HIS A 349 36.21 -0.48 9.91
N GLU A 350 37.23 0.27 10.32
CA GLU A 350 38.42 0.60 9.50
C GLU A 350 39.22 -0.65 9.13
N GLU A 351 39.42 -1.58 10.07
CA GLU A 351 40.09 -2.86 9.82
C GLU A 351 39.27 -3.69 8.81
N SER A 352 37.95 -3.76 8.99
CA SER A 352 37.05 -4.53 8.12
C SER A 352 37.06 -4.00 6.68
N VAL A 353 37.02 -2.69 6.50
CA VAL A 353 37.11 -2.05 5.17
C VAL A 353 38.46 -2.34 4.53
N GLN A 354 39.57 -2.25 5.25
CA GLN A 354 40.90 -2.56 4.73
C GLN A 354 41.06 -4.03 4.33
N MET A 355 40.47 -4.97 5.09
CA MET A 355 40.50 -6.41 4.76
C MET A 355 39.74 -6.70 3.47
N ILE A 356 38.58 -6.07 3.30
CA ILE A 356 37.77 -6.20 2.06
C ILE A 356 38.54 -5.61 0.86
N GLU A 357 39.12 -4.42 1.02
CA GLU A 357 39.91 -3.74 -0.02
C GLU A 357 41.11 -4.56 -0.46
N LYS A 358 41.81 -5.22 0.47
CA LYS A 358 42.97 -6.09 0.19
C LYS A 358 42.58 -7.47 -0.36
N GLY A 359 41.27 -7.80 -0.44
CA GLY A 359 40.79 -9.09 -0.90
C GLY A 359 40.98 -10.25 0.09
N GLU A 360 41.22 -9.98 1.38
CA GLU A 360 41.41 -11.01 2.41
C GLU A 360 40.13 -11.85 2.63
N CYS A 361 38.98 -11.35 2.20
CA CYS A 361 37.67 -12.00 2.27
C CYS A 361 37.23 -12.61 0.93
N GLY A 362 38.12 -12.68 -0.05
CA GLY A 362 37.84 -13.09 -1.42
C GLY A 362 37.76 -11.91 -2.40
N ALA A 363 37.79 -12.21 -3.68
CA ALA A 363 37.75 -11.21 -4.75
C ALA A 363 36.34 -10.70 -5.00
N PHE A 364 36.17 -9.40 -5.11
CA PHE A 364 34.94 -8.71 -5.52
C PHE A 364 35.14 -7.97 -6.84
N SER A 365 34.04 -7.64 -7.55
CA SER A 365 34.14 -6.87 -8.78
C SER A 365 34.71 -5.47 -8.49
N PRO A 366 35.54 -4.92 -9.40
CA PRO A 366 36.13 -3.58 -9.21
C PRO A 366 35.06 -2.49 -9.01
N ASP A 367 33.98 -2.54 -9.81
CA ASP A 367 32.88 -1.56 -9.70
C ASP A 367 32.20 -1.64 -8.34
N LEU A 368 31.93 -2.86 -7.84
CA LEU A 368 31.32 -3.08 -6.55
C LEU A 368 32.23 -2.64 -5.40
N LEU A 369 33.53 -2.95 -5.48
CA LEU A 369 34.49 -2.54 -4.48
C LEU A 369 34.61 -1.00 -4.41
N GLN A 370 34.66 -0.33 -5.56
CA GLN A 370 34.66 1.14 -5.61
C GLN A 370 33.37 1.73 -5.02
N CYS A 371 32.21 1.12 -5.34
CA CYS A 371 30.94 1.52 -4.74
C CYS A 371 30.95 1.38 -3.22
N PHE A 372 31.43 0.24 -2.71
CA PHE A 372 31.53 -0.02 -1.27
C PHE A 372 32.44 0.99 -0.56
N LEU A 373 33.65 1.22 -1.07
CA LEU A 373 34.61 2.15 -0.48
C LEU A 373 34.08 3.58 -0.41
N LYS A 374 33.23 3.97 -1.35
CA LYS A 374 32.59 5.29 -1.35
C LYS A 374 31.54 5.45 -0.24
N ILE A 375 30.77 4.41 0.06
CA ILE A 375 29.73 4.44 1.09
C ILE A 375 30.27 4.10 2.48
N ALA A 376 31.41 3.40 2.56
CA ALA A 376 31.98 2.90 3.80
C ALA A 376 32.07 3.95 4.92
N PRO A 377 32.52 5.21 4.69
CA PRO A 377 32.64 6.19 5.76
C PRO A 377 31.34 6.48 6.50
N GLY A 378 30.18 6.33 5.85
CA GLY A 378 28.86 6.58 6.45
C GLY A 378 28.17 5.34 7.04
N LEU A 379 28.69 4.13 6.80
CA LEU A 379 28.03 2.89 7.20
C LEU A 379 27.83 2.75 8.71
N PRO A 380 28.80 3.09 9.59
CA PRO A 380 28.59 2.95 11.03
C PRO A 380 27.41 3.75 11.57
N GLU A 381 27.21 4.98 11.07
CA GLU A 381 26.11 5.85 11.47
C GLU A 381 24.76 5.34 10.93
N ILE A 382 24.75 4.90 9.67
CA ILE A 382 23.54 4.43 9.00
C ILE A 382 23.06 3.13 9.63
N LEU A 383 23.94 2.19 9.94
CA LEU A 383 23.58 0.89 10.52
C LEU A 383 23.23 0.97 12.01
N GLN A 384 23.59 2.06 12.71
CA GLN A 384 23.22 2.32 14.10
C GLN A 384 21.93 3.14 14.23
N SER A 385 21.56 3.92 13.22
CA SER A 385 20.46 4.90 13.28
C SER A 385 19.08 4.36 12.95
N ASP A 386 18.95 3.10 12.55
CA ASP A 386 17.66 2.52 12.19
C ASP A 386 16.91 1.89 13.40
N ASP A 387 16.84 2.66 14.51
CA ASP A 387 15.89 2.43 15.61
C ASP A 387 14.42 2.66 15.20
N GLY A 388 14.15 2.85 13.91
CA GLY A 388 12.85 3.25 13.35
C GLY A 388 11.87 2.12 13.05
N LEU A 389 12.26 0.86 13.10
CA LEU A 389 11.35 -0.27 13.26
C LEU A 389 11.54 -0.78 14.70
N PRO A 390 10.47 -1.11 15.45
CA PRO A 390 10.67 -1.76 16.71
C PRO A 390 11.49 -3.02 16.42
N ALA A 391 12.81 -2.92 16.61
CA ALA A 391 13.55 -4.11 16.94
C ALA A 391 12.72 -4.70 18.06
N VAL A 392 12.18 -5.89 17.87
CA VAL A 392 11.68 -6.70 18.97
C VAL A 392 12.93 -7.07 19.74
N VAL A 393 13.55 -6.05 20.34
CA VAL A 393 14.61 -6.16 21.32
C VAL A 393 13.86 -6.57 22.57
N TYR A 394 13.66 -7.87 22.72
CA TYR A 394 13.29 -8.44 24.00
C TYR A 394 14.43 -8.13 24.98
N HIS A 395 14.38 -6.92 25.57
CA HIS A 395 15.08 -6.66 26.82
C HIS A 395 14.40 -7.52 27.88
N TYR A 396 14.86 -8.76 27.98
CA TYR A 396 14.56 -9.58 29.13
C TYR A 396 15.28 -8.95 30.32
N GLN A 397 14.61 -8.04 31.02
CA GLN A 397 15.04 -7.61 32.34
C GLN A 397 14.66 -8.72 33.32
N HIS A 398 15.60 -9.62 33.57
CA HIS A 398 15.51 -10.52 34.71
C HIS A 398 15.51 -9.64 35.98
N PRO A 399 14.50 -9.75 36.87
CA PRO A 399 14.39 -8.90 38.07
C PRO A 399 15.51 -9.07 39.10
N ASN A 400 16.48 -9.96 38.91
CA ASN A 400 17.54 -10.27 39.87
C ASN A 400 18.89 -10.58 39.21
N THR A 401 19.42 -9.71 38.35
CA THR A 401 20.84 -9.80 37.96
C THR A 401 21.59 -8.55 38.33
N GLU A 402 22.20 -8.58 39.51
CA GLU A 402 23.36 -7.73 39.79
C GLU A 402 24.43 -8.00 38.73
N LYS A 403 24.94 -6.91 38.19
CA LYS A 403 26.18 -6.69 37.42
C LYS A 403 26.92 -7.97 36.96
N PHE A 404 26.69 -8.39 35.73
CA PHE A 404 27.66 -9.21 35.01
C PHE A 404 28.50 -8.35 34.09
N SER A 405 29.63 -7.86 34.63
CA SER A 405 30.77 -7.38 33.84
C SER A 405 31.65 -8.60 33.54
N GLY A 406 31.48 -9.19 32.36
CA GLY A 406 32.34 -10.31 31.94
C GLY A 406 31.79 -11.01 30.72
N LYS A 407 32.42 -10.76 29.58
CA LYS A 407 32.13 -11.45 28.32
C LYS A 407 32.33 -12.95 28.43
N LYS A 408 31.27 -13.73 28.63
CA LYS A 408 31.28 -15.18 28.42
C LYS A 408 30.23 -15.58 27.40
N CYS A 409 30.66 -16.32 26.41
CA CYS A 409 29.79 -16.93 25.41
C CYS A 409 28.85 -17.93 26.13
N TYR A 410 27.54 -17.67 26.07
CA TYR A 410 26.53 -18.47 26.79
C TYR A 410 26.25 -19.84 26.17
N SER A 411 26.81 -20.18 25.02
CA SER A 411 26.51 -21.43 24.31
C SER A 411 27.38 -22.63 24.73
N CYS A 412 28.52 -22.37 25.38
CA CYS A 412 29.49 -23.45 25.65
C CYS A 412 29.38 -24.10 27.02
N ASP A 413 28.70 -23.48 28.03
CA ASP A 413 28.67 -23.94 29.43
C ASP A 413 27.26 -24.24 29.95
N MET A 414 26.26 -24.36 29.08
CA MET A 414 24.88 -24.69 29.53
C MET A 414 24.67 -26.21 29.65
N ASP A 415 24.22 -26.65 30.83
CA ASP A 415 23.78 -28.02 31.01
C ASP A 415 22.55 -28.34 30.11
N LYS A 416 22.24 -29.64 29.93
CA LYS A 416 21.12 -30.10 29.09
C LYS A 416 19.77 -29.49 29.51
N ASN A 417 19.56 -29.25 30.81
CA ASN A 417 18.28 -28.74 31.33
C ASN A 417 18.09 -27.26 31.01
N SER A 418 19.15 -26.46 31.07
CA SER A 418 19.15 -25.06 30.68
C SER A 418 18.93 -24.88 29.16
N ARG A 419 19.43 -25.83 28.36
CA ARG A 419 19.23 -25.85 26.90
C ARG A 419 17.79 -26.19 26.52
N VAL A 420 17.17 -27.15 27.18
CA VAL A 420 15.75 -27.51 27.00
C VAL A 420 14.85 -26.37 27.44
N ALA A 421 15.12 -25.75 28.59
CA ALA A 421 14.37 -24.59 29.07
C ALA A 421 14.39 -23.45 28.08
N ARG A 422 15.55 -23.15 27.46
CA ARG A 422 15.70 -22.09 26.44
C ARG A 422 14.97 -22.45 25.16
N LEU A 423 15.00 -23.70 24.70
CA LEU A 423 14.24 -24.12 23.52
C LEU A 423 12.72 -24.01 23.75
N LEU A 424 12.25 -24.36 24.94
CA LEU A 424 10.84 -24.19 25.32
C LEU A 424 10.43 -22.71 25.39
N GLU A 425 11.33 -21.86 25.85
CA GLU A 425 11.09 -20.41 25.91
C GLU A 425 11.02 -19.79 24.51
N ILE A 426 11.92 -20.19 23.62
CA ILE A 426 11.89 -19.81 22.20
C ILE A 426 10.60 -20.27 21.52
N GLU A 427 10.19 -21.52 21.75
CA GLU A 427 8.94 -22.05 21.18
C GLU A 427 7.72 -21.34 21.74
N ARG A 428 7.71 -20.95 23.01
CA ARG A 428 6.65 -20.17 23.64
C ARG A 428 6.55 -18.75 23.06
N GLU A 429 7.68 -18.07 22.85
CA GLU A 429 7.71 -16.75 22.23
C GLU A 429 7.31 -16.79 20.75
N LYS A 430 7.70 -17.83 20.03
CA LYS A 430 7.26 -18.09 18.66
C LYS A 430 5.74 -18.28 18.57
N GLN A 431 5.17 -19.06 19.50
CA GLN A 431 3.72 -19.22 19.58
C GLN A 431 3.02 -17.90 19.89
N LYS A 432 3.51 -17.09 20.83
CA LYS A 432 2.96 -15.77 21.12
C LYS A 432 2.98 -14.86 19.89
N ALA A 433 4.09 -14.83 19.13
CA ALA A 433 4.19 -14.04 17.91
C ALA A 433 3.18 -14.49 16.84
N LEU A 434 3.03 -15.79 16.63
CA LEU A 434 2.05 -16.36 15.70
C LEU A 434 0.61 -16.01 16.09
N PHE A 435 0.28 -16.05 17.36
CA PHE A 435 -1.05 -15.74 17.87
C PHE A 435 -1.36 -14.24 17.87
N ALA A 436 -0.39 -13.39 18.19
CA ALA A 436 -0.54 -11.93 18.03
C ALA A 436 -0.86 -11.52 16.59
N MET A 437 -0.47 -12.35 15.62
CA MET A 437 -0.74 -12.15 14.20
C MET A 437 -2.13 -12.68 13.77
N SER A 438 -2.67 -13.70 14.44
CA SER A 438 -3.99 -14.28 14.12
C SER A 438 -5.16 -13.54 14.77
N GLY A 439 -4.91 -12.72 15.79
CA GLY A 439 -5.95 -12.07 16.58
C GLY A 439 -6.73 -13.01 17.51
N ASP A 440 -6.22 -14.24 17.71
CA ASP A 440 -6.83 -15.23 18.58
C ASP A 440 -6.46 -14.99 20.05
N ILE A 441 -7.35 -15.39 20.95
CA ILE A 441 -7.14 -15.26 22.41
C ILE A 441 -6.23 -16.40 22.87
N ILE A 442 -5.10 -16.06 23.51
CA ILE A 442 -4.18 -17.03 24.09
C ILE A 442 -4.57 -17.29 25.55
N PHE A 443 -4.64 -18.54 25.91
CA PHE A 443 -4.73 -18.97 27.31
C PHE A 443 -3.78 -20.12 27.56
N ASP A 444 -3.16 -20.12 28.75
CA ASP A 444 -2.37 -21.22 29.27
C ASP A 444 -3.23 -22.05 30.25
N TYR A 445 -3.38 -23.34 30.01
CA TYR A 445 -4.02 -24.24 30.95
C TYR A 445 -2.97 -24.92 31.83
N VAL A 446 -2.95 -24.57 33.11
CA VAL A 446 -2.00 -25.15 34.08
C VAL A 446 -2.61 -26.41 34.69
N LEU A 447 -2.23 -27.57 34.18
CA LEU A 447 -2.75 -28.89 34.56
C LEU A 447 -2.66 -29.19 36.06
N GLU A 448 -1.57 -28.77 36.73
CA GLU A 448 -1.37 -28.99 38.15
C GLU A 448 -2.32 -28.20 39.06
N LYS A 449 -2.90 -27.13 38.55
CA LYS A 449 -3.73 -26.21 39.34
C LYS A 449 -5.15 -26.09 38.81
N ASP A 450 -5.48 -26.79 37.71
CA ASP A 450 -6.76 -26.68 37.00
C ASP A 450 -7.15 -25.22 36.73
N LEU A 451 -6.18 -24.40 36.28
CA LEU A 451 -6.28 -22.97 36.11
C LEU A 451 -6.04 -22.57 34.67
N ILE A 452 -6.93 -21.74 34.14
CA ILE A 452 -6.75 -21.08 32.83
C ILE A 452 -6.23 -19.65 33.07
N ILE A 453 -5.08 -19.33 32.47
CA ILE A 453 -4.48 -17.99 32.55
C ILE A 453 -4.58 -17.35 31.13
N PHE A 454 -5.28 -16.24 31.05
CA PHE A 454 -5.35 -15.43 29.81
C PHE A 454 -4.12 -14.53 29.71
N SER A 455 -3.68 -14.23 28.48
CA SER A 455 -2.59 -13.28 28.26
C SER A 455 -2.96 -11.88 28.77
N ASP A 456 -1.95 -11.13 29.26
CA ASP A 456 -2.16 -9.81 29.88
C ASP A 456 -2.73 -8.71 28.95
N GLU A 457 -2.78 -8.97 27.66
CA GLU A 457 -3.34 -8.04 26.64
C GLU A 457 -4.88 -7.99 26.64
N TYR A 458 -5.56 -8.88 27.40
CA TYR A 458 -7.02 -8.97 27.47
C TYR A 458 -7.57 -8.78 28.90
N LYS A 459 -6.79 -8.17 29.77
CA LYS A 459 -7.28 -7.62 31.04
C LYS A 459 -7.63 -6.15 30.87
#